data_67c249cabf6b6ed139a4f976e14930f7
#
_entry.id   67c249cabf6b6ed139a4f976e14930f7
#
_cell.length_a   1.000
_cell.length_b   1.000
_cell.length_c   1.000
_cell.angle_alpha   90.00
_cell.angle_beta   90.00
_cell.angle_gamma   90.00
#
_symmetry.space_group_name_H-M   'P 1'
#
loop_
_entity.id
_entity.type
_entity.pdbx_description
1 polymer ?
#
loop_
_entity_poly.entity_id
_entity_poly.type
_entity_poly.pdbx_seq_one_letter_code
_entity_poly.pdbx_strand_id
1 'polypeptide(L)'
;MKLWNNENEARDQIKKLVREYYLQFKANKEEFFDRERIAYAKRVYDENEMCALTDAMLDFWLTTGRFAKQFEHDFSKWIGVRYAHLVNSGSSANLIAFMVLTSSELGERRIRRGDEVITVACGFPTTIAPIIQYGAVPVFVDVSVPQYNIDVTKLEKAYSTKTKAVRIAHTLGNPFDIEAVKKFCDKYNLWLIEDNCDSLGSEYEINGEKRYTGTWGDIGTSSFYPPHHMTMGEGGCVYTNNSMLDKLILTYRDWGRDCICVSGQDNFCGHRFEGKYGELPEGYDHKYVYSHFGYNLKVTDMQAAIG
;
A
#
# COMPACT_ATOMS: atom_id res chain seq x y z
N MET A 1 -41.66 6.92 20.84
CA MET A 1 -41.26 8.35 20.66
C MET A 1 -40.09 8.36 19.69
N LYS A 2 -40.21 9.01 18.53
CA LYS A 2 -39.05 9.15 17.63
C LYS A 2 -38.12 10.22 18.22
N LEU A 3 -36.85 9.85 18.45
CA LEU A 3 -35.84 10.77 18.98
C LEU A 3 -35.33 11.75 17.89
N TRP A 4 -35.35 11.31 16.62
CA TRP A 4 -34.84 12.07 15.48
C TRP A 4 -35.81 12.04 14.30
N ASN A 5 -35.79 13.06 13.46
CA ASN A 5 -36.65 13.16 12.29
C ASN A 5 -36.14 12.30 11.12
N ASN A 6 -34.83 12.14 11.01
CA ASN A 6 -34.16 11.38 9.96
C ASN A 6 -32.78 10.86 10.45
N GLU A 7 -32.17 9.99 9.65
CA GLU A 7 -30.88 9.36 9.96
C GLU A 7 -29.72 10.36 10.03
N ASN A 8 -29.70 11.38 9.17
CA ASN A 8 -28.62 12.38 9.17
C ASN A 8 -28.62 13.18 10.48
N GLU A 9 -29.79 13.60 10.94
CA GLU A 9 -29.92 14.27 12.25
C GLU A 9 -29.42 13.38 13.39
N ALA A 10 -29.75 12.10 13.36
CA ALA A 10 -29.24 11.15 14.35
C ALA A 10 -27.71 11.02 14.32
N ARG A 11 -27.13 10.86 13.12
CA ARG A 11 -25.67 10.78 12.93
C ARG A 11 -24.96 12.05 13.42
N ASP A 12 -25.49 13.22 13.12
CA ASP A 12 -24.90 14.48 13.56
C ASP A 12 -24.94 14.66 15.08
N GLN A 13 -26.02 14.25 15.73
CA GLN A 13 -26.09 14.26 17.19
C GLN A 13 -25.10 13.28 17.83
N ILE A 14 -24.94 12.07 17.30
CA ILE A 14 -23.97 11.09 17.78
C ILE A 14 -22.54 11.64 17.60
N LYS A 15 -22.20 12.16 16.43
CA LYS A 15 -20.89 12.76 16.16
C LYS A 15 -20.60 13.96 17.07
N LYS A 16 -21.64 14.77 17.37
CA LYS A 16 -21.52 15.86 18.34
C LYS A 16 -21.11 15.37 19.72
N LEU A 17 -21.76 14.30 20.22
CA LEU A 17 -21.38 13.69 21.50
C LEU A 17 -19.96 13.11 21.48
N VAL A 18 -19.51 12.54 20.36
CA VAL A 18 -18.13 12.05 20.19
C VAL A 18 -17.12 13.20 20.28
N ARG A 19 -17.39 14.34 19.61
CA ARG A 19 -16.56 15.56 19.71
C ARG A 19 -16.48 16.09 21.13
N GLU A 20 -17.64 16.20 21.80
CA GLU A 20 -17.69 16.66 23.18
C GLU A 20 -16.89 15.75 24.12
N TYR A 21 -17.00 14.43 23.94
CA TYR A 21 -16.20 13.46 24.66
C TYR A 21 -14.70 13.66 24.43
N TYR A 22 -14.28 13.82 23.15
CA TYR A 22 -12.87 14.04 22.82
C TYR A 22 -12.36 15.32 23.49
N LEU A 23 -13.06 16.43 23.29
CA LEU A 23 -12.65 17.74 23.83
C LEU A 23 -12.58 17.73 25.37
N GLN A 24 -13.49 17.04 26.02
CA GLN A 24 -13.52 16.96 27.49
C GLN A 24 -12.46 16.03 28.07
N PHE A 25 -12.17 14.91 27.42
CA PHE A 25 -11.40 13.82 28.04
C PHE A 25 -10.08 13.48 27.33
N LYS A 26 -9.86 13.95 26.11
CA LYS A 26 -8.70 13.58 25.29
C LYS A 26 -7.85 14.77 24.85
N ALA A 27 -8.46 15.87 24.39
CA ALA A 27 -7.75 17.00 23.80
C ALA A 27 -6.72 17.67 24.73
N ASN A 28 -6.97 17.68 26.04
CA ASN A 28 -6.11 18.33 27.03
C ASN A 28 -5.26 17.34 27.86
N LYS A 29 -5.18 16.09 27.47
CA LYS A 29 -4.18 15.22 28.05
C LYS A 29 -2.85 15.57 27.42
N GLU A 30 -2.10 16.47 28.08
CA GLU A 30 -0.65 16.47 27.91
C GLU A 30 -0.22 15.01 28.10
N GLU A 31 0.09 14.33 27.02
CA GLU A 31 0.84 13.09 27.14
C GLU A 31 2.15 13.50 27.77
N PHE A 32 2.28 13.25 29.06
CA PHE A 32 3.50 13.46 29.84
C PHE A 32 4.64 12.85 29.01
N PHE A 33 5.43 13.70 28.40
CA PHE A 33 6.77 13.33 28.02
C PHE A 33 7.49 13.14 29.35
N ASP A 34 7.54 11.90 29.83
CA ASP A 34 8.50 11.51 30.80
C ASP A 34 9.86 11.90 30.22
N ARG A 35 10.52 12.91 30.82
CA ARG A 35 11.81 13.38 30.33
C ARG A 35 12.88 12.30 30.33
N GLU A 36 12.63 11.19 31.00
CA GLU A 36 13.51 10.01 31.07
C GLU A 36 13.27 9.02 29.91
N ARG A 37 12.11 9.10 29.22
CA ARG A 37 11.77 8.17 28.13
C ARG A 37 11.33 8.91 26.88
N ILE A 38 12.11 8.76 25.81
CA ILE A 38 11.74 9.24 24.48
C ILE A 38 10.86 8.19 23.82
N ALA A 39 9.59 8.50 23.57
CA ALA A 39 8.72 7.65 22.76
C ALA A 39 9.14 7.75 21.29
N TYR A 40 9.41 6.62 20.66
CA TYR A 40 9.79 6.57 19.24
C TYR A 40 8.61 6.81 18.29
N ALA A 41 7.40 6.57 18.77
CA ALA A 41 6.16 6.74 17.99
C ALA A 41 4.97 6.92 18.92
N LYS A 42 3.92 7.57 18.40
CA LYS A 42 2.61 7.68 19.08
C LYS A 42 1.48 7.84 18.07
N ARG A 43 0.26 7.60 18.52
CA ARG A 43 -0.94 7.87 17.73
C ARG A 43 -1.13 9.38 17.58
N VAL A 44 -1.41 9.83 16.37
CA VAL A 44 -1.84 11.20 16.10
C VAL A 44 -3.28 11.14 15.63
N TYR A 45 -4.19 11.75 16.37
CA TYR A 45 -5.61 11.77 16.06
C TYR A 45 -6.30 12.89 16.85
N ASP A 46 -7.45 13.33 16.33
CA ASP A 46 -8.34 14.26 17.02
C ASP A 46 -9.80 13.77 16.98
N GLU A 47 -10.75 14.66 17.14
CA GLU A 47 -12.17 14.32 17.06
C GLU A 47 -12.62 13.94 15.66
N ASN A 48 -11.87 14.28 14.61
CA ASN A 48 -12.26 14.00 13.24
C ASN A 48 -12.11 12.52 12.93
N GLU A 49 -10.99 11.88 13.29
CA GLU A 49 -10.80 10.44 13.16
C GLU A 49 -11.85 9.66 13.97
N MET A 50 -12.16 10.13 15.19
CA MET A 50 -13.19 9.50 16.01
C MET A 50 -14.60 9.63 15.40
N CYS A 51 -14.92 10.78 14.81
CA CYS A 51 -16.18 11.00 14.12
C CYS A 51 -16.29 10.19 12.82
N ALA A 52 -15.20 10.09 12.04
CA ALA A 52 -15.16 9.28 10.83
C ALA A 52 -15.33 7.79 11.13
N LEU A 53 -14.65 7.28 12.17
CA LEU A 53 -14.84 5.92 12.66
C LEU A 53 -16.29 5.68 13.09
N THR A 54 -16.89 6.64 13.81
CA THR A 54 -18.29 6.56 14.24
C THR A 54 -19.24 6.49 13.05
N ASP A 55 -19.00 7.29 12.00
CA ASP A 55 -19.81 7.30 10.79
C ASP A 55 -19.72 5.95 10.04
N ALA A 56 -18.52 5.37 9.93
CA ALA A 56 -18.32 4.04 9.38
C ALA A 56 -18.99 2.94 10.23
N MET A 57 -18.95 3.07 11.55
CA MET A 57 -19.65 2.16 12.47
C MET A 57 -21.17 2.20 12.27
N LEU A 58 -21.74 3.37 12.04
CA LEU A 58 -23.18 3.54 11.80
C LEU A 58 -23.62 2.99 10.44
N ASP A 59 -22.75 2.97 9.43
CA ASP A 59 -23.00 2.24 8.18
C ASP A 59 -23.04 0.73 8.38
N PHE A 60 -22.32 0.22 9.38
CA PHE A 60 -22.13 -1.19 9.67
C PHE A 60 -21.69 -2.02 8.45
N TRP A 61 -20.98 -1.38 7.52
CA TRP A 61 -20.35 -2.05 6.38
C TRP A 61 -18.94 -2.48 6.79
N LEU A 62 -18.78 -3.77 7.14
CA LEU A 62 -17.61 -4.28 7.86
C LEU A 62 -16.44 -4.71 6.95
N THR A 63 -16.58 -4.62 5.64
CA THR A 63 -15.49 -4.87 4.67
C THR A 63 -15.15 -3.57 3.93
N THR A 64 -14.31 -3.64 2.91
CA THR A 64 -13.97 -2.49 2.05
C THR A 64 -15.23 -1.83 1.47
N GLY A 65 -15.40 -0.53 1.64
CA GLY A 65 -16.61 0.20 1.27
C GLY A 65 -16.33 1.63 0.77
N ARG A 66 -17.22 2.57 1.15
CA ARG A 66 -17.16 3.96 0.65
C ARG A 66 -15.94 4.74 1.13
N PHE A 67 -15.53 4.52 2.37
CA PHE A 67 -14.36 5.21 2.93
C PHE A 67 -13.06 4.72 2.31
N ALA A 68 -12.94 3.41 2.06
CA ALA A 68 -11.78 2.87 1.36
C ALA A 68 -11.68 3.46 -0.05
N LYS A 69 -12.80 3.53 -0.78
CA LYS A 69 -12.82 4.15 -2.12
C LYS A 69 -12.45 5.63 -2.09
N GLN A 70 -12.94 6.38 -1.11
CA GLN A 70 -12.60 7.78 -0.93
C GLN A 70 -11.12 7.96 -0.62
N PHE A 71 -10.59 7.17 0.34
CA PHE A 71 -9.19 7.21 0.70
C PHE A 71 -8.27 6.91 -0.50
N GLU A 72 -8.54 5.82 -1.24
CA GLU A 72 -7.75 5.44 -2.43
C GLU A 72 -7.70 6.57 -3.46
N HIS A 73 -8.84 7.23 -3.69
CA HIS A 73 -8.94 8.38 -4.60
C HIS A 73 -8.15 9.60 -4.10
N ASP A 74 -8.34 10.00 -2.84
CA ASP A 74 -7.72 11.20 -2.28
C ASP A 74 -6.22 11.01 -2.08
N PHE A 75 -5.80 9.82 -1.62
CA PHE A 75 -4.40 9.46 -1.47
C PHE A 75 -3.67 9.44 -2.81
N SER A 76 -4.26 8.84 -3.85
CA SER A 76 -3.64 8.80 -5.19
C SER A 76 -3.38 10.20 -5.75
N LYS A 77 -4.33 11.12 -5.55
CA LYS A 77 -4.18 12.53 -5.94
C LYS A 77 -3.09 13.25 -5.13
N TRP A 78 -3.10 13.02 -3.81
CA TRP A 78 -2.16 13.69 -2.92
C TRP A 78 -0.72 13.27 -3.19
N ILE A 79 -0.46 11.96 -3.33
CA ILE A 79 0.89 11.45 -3.60
C ILE A 79 1.33 11.63 -5.06
N GLY A 80 0.40 11.91 -5.97
CA GLY A 80 0.69 12.18 -7.37
C GLY A 80 0.83 10.94 -8.26
N VAL A 81 0.03 9.90 -8.00
CA VAL A 81 -0.04 8.67 -8.82
C VAL A 81 -1.42 8.47 -9.42
N ARG A 82 -1.53 7.57 -10.41
CA ARG A 82 -2.81 7.24 -11.05
C ARG A 82 -3.66 6.28 -10.22
N TYR A 83 -3.02 5.32 -9.56
CA TYR A 83 -3.68 4.19 -8.91
C TYR A 83 -3.10 3.97 -7.52
N ALA A 84 -3.99 3.81 -6.54
CA ALA A 84 -3.63 3.49 -5.17
C ALA A 84 -4.69 2.54 -4.59
N HIS A 85 -4.24 1.49 -3.92
CA HIS A 85 -5.12 0.45 -3.37
C HIS A 85 -4.78 0.16 -1.92
N LEU A 86 -5.77 0.31 -1.06
CA LEU A 86 -5.66 -0.03 0.35
C LEU A 86 -5.54 -1.53 0.57
N VAL A 87 -4.67 -1.87 1.50
CA VAL A 87 -4.50 -3.21 2.06
C VAL A 87 -4.46 -3.14 3.59
N ASN A 88 -4.60 -4.27 4.25
CA ASN A 88 -4.76 -4.34 5.71
C ASN A 88 -3.47 -4.07 6.52
N SER A 89 -2.32 -3.90 5.90
CA SER A 89 -1.06 -3.51 6.55
C SER A 89 0.01 -3.12 5.53
N GLY A 90 1.05 -2.40 5.96
CA GLY A 90 2.24 -2.15 5.14
C GLY A 90 2.97 -3.44 4.74
N SER A 91 2.97 -4.44 5.60
CA SER A 91 3.52 -5.76 5.27
C SER A 91 2.77 -6.44 4.13
N SER A 92 1.44 -6.30 4.10
CA SER A 92 0.61 -6.77 2.98
C SER A 92 0.83 -5.94 1.73
N ALA A 93 1.05 -4.63 1.85
CA ALA A 93 1.44 -3.78 0.74
C ALA A 93 2.76 -4.27 0.11
N ASN A 94 3.75 -4.55 0.95
CA ASN A 94 5.03 -5.11 0.54
C ASN A 94 4.90 -6.48 -0.12
N LEU A 95 4.01 -7.35 0.39
CA LEU A 95 3.74 -8.65 -0.21
C LEU A 95 3.12 -8.51 -1.60
N ILE A 96 2.06 -7.71 -1.75
CA ILE A 96 1.37 -7.50 -3.02
C ILE A 96 2.30 -6.85 -4.05
N ALA A 97 3.05 -5.80 -3.67
CA ALA A 97 3.99 -5.12 -4.56
C ALA A 97 5.02 -6.07 -5.19
N PHE A 98 5.44 -7.10 -4.45
CA PHE A 98 6.33 -8.12 -4.98
C PHE A 98 5.57 -9.16 -5.81
N MET A 99 4.45 -9.69 -5.29
CA MET A 99 3.73 -10.79 -5.92
C MET A 99 3.17 -10.44 -7.30
N VAL A 100 2.75 -9.20 -7.53
CA VAL A 100 2.28 -8.76 -8.86
C VAL A 100 3.37 -8.88 -9.92
N LEU A 101 4.63 -8.72 -9.55
CA LEU A 101 5.75 -8.86 -10.47
C LEU A 101 6.07 -10.32 -10.85
N THR A 102 5.43 -11.28 -10.20
CA THR A 102 5.56 -12.73 -10.53
C THR A 102 4.53 -13.19 -11.56
N SER A 103 3.56 -12.34 -11.92
CA SER A 103 2.47 -12.66 -12.84
C SER A 103 2.97 -13.05 -14.23
N SER A 104 2.34 -14.09 -14.81
CA SER A 104 2.60 -14.49 -16.19
C SER A 104 2.21 -13.42 -17.21
N GLU A 105 1.29 -12.50 -16.87
CA GLU A 105 0.87 -11.40 -17.72
C GLU A 105 2.01 -10.42 -18.03
N LEU A 106 3.08 -10.39 -17.22
CA LEU A 106 4.27 -9.55 -17.42
C LEU A 106 5.30 -10.16 -18.40
N GLY A 107 5.00 -11.33 -18.97
CA GLY A 107 5.86 -11.98 -19.97
C GLY A 107 7.29 -12.22 -19.47
N GLU A 108 8.29 -11.74 -20.22
CA GLU A 108 9.71 -11.93 -19.89
C GLU A 108 10.20 -11.03 -18.72
N ARG A 109 9.46 -9.97 -18.40
CA ARG A 109 9.78 -9.13 -17.23
C ARG A 109 9.34 -9.72 -15.90
N ARG A 110 8.52 -10.79 -15.91
CA ARG A 110 8.08 -11.41 -14.65
C ARG A 110 9.25 -11.94 -13.83
N ILE A 111 9.12 -11.90 -12.53
CA ILE A 111 10.06 -12.55 -11.61
C ILE A 111 9.69 -14.04 -11.51
N ARG A 112 10.67 -14.93 -11.68
CA ARG A 112 10.52 -16.38 -11.54
C ARG A 112 11.27 -16.87 -10.30
N ARG A 113 10.96 -18.07 -9.84
CA ARG A 113 11.75 -18.74 -8.79
C ARG A 113 13.22 -18.83 -9.23
N GLY A 114 14.14 -18.45 -8.34
CA GLY A 114 15.56 -18.39 -8.62
C GLY A 114 16.06 -17.12 -9.31
N ASP A 115 15.17 -16.21 -9.74
CA ASP A 115 15.56 -14.88 -10.16
C ASP A 115 16.01 -14.04 -8.97
N GLU A 116 16.87 -13.06 -9.23
CA GLU A 116 17.51 -12.24 -8.21
C GLU A 116 16.82 -10.88 -8.04
N VAL A 117 16.76 -10.44 -6.78
CA VAL A 117 16.23 -9.12 -6.40
C VAL A 117 17.25 -8.42 -5.52
N ILE A 118 17.79 -7.30 -5.99
CA ILE A 118 18.74 -6.49 -5.23
C ILE A 118 17.99 -5.77 -4.09
N THR A 119 18.56 -5.86 -2.89
CA THR A 119 18.02 -5.25 -1.67
C THR A 119 19.15 -4.96 -0.67
N VAL A 120 18.80 -4.47 0.53
CA VAL A 120 19.74 -4.25 1.64
C VAL A 120 19.37 -5.10 2.84
N ALA A 121 20.37 -5.49 3.65
CA ALA A 121 20.11 -6.21 4.91
C ALA A 121 19.67 -5.27 6.06
N CYS A 122 20.03 -3.99 5.96
CA CYS A 122 19.66 -2.96 6.93
C CYS A 122 18.25 -2.42 6.58
N GLY A 123 17.19 -3.13 7.00
CA GLY A 123 15.82 -2.77 6.69
C GLY A 123 14.80 -3.64 7.42
N PHE A 124 13.53 -3.40 7.15
CA PHE A 124 12.46 -4.14 7.80
C PHE A 124 12.26 -5.51 7.14
N PRO A 125 11.97 -6.57 7.91
CA PRO A 125 11.87 -7.94 7.37
C PRO A 125 10.88 -8.09 6.21
N THR A 126 9.75 -7.36 6.21
CA THR A 126 8.72 -7.51 5.17
C THR A 126 9.08 -6.85 3.84
N THR A 127 10.13 -6.03 3.80
CA THR A 127 10.73 -5.60 2.53
C THR A 127 11.39 -6.79 1.82
N ILE A 128 11.91 -7.77 2.56
CA ILE A 128 12.69 -8.90 2.04
C ILE A 128 11.88 -10.20 1.99
N ALA A 129 11.06 -10.47 3.00
CA ALA A 129 10.35 -11.73 3.19
C ALA A 129 9.60 -12.25 1.94
N PRO A 130 8.88 -11.41 1.16
CA PRO A 130 8.20 -11.87 -0.05
C PRO A 130 9.13 -12.47 -1.11
N ILE A 131 10.37 -11.97 -1.22
CA ILE A 131 11.38 -12.48 -2.14
C ILE A 131 11.68 -13.95 -1.82
N ILE A 132 11.96 -14.23 -0.54
CA ILE A 132 12.30 -15.55 -0.05
C ILE A 132 11.09 -16.49 -0.09
N GLN A 133 9.92 -16.02 0.33
CA GLN A 133 8.67 -16.81 0.35
C GLN A 133 8.27 -17.28 -1.05
N TYR A 134 8.48 -16.46 -2.05
CA TYR A 134 8.22 -16.85 -3.44
C TYR A 134 9.28 -17.84 -3.99
N GLY A 135 10.49 -17.78 -3.46
CA GLY A 135 11.64 -18.57 -3.92
C GLY A 135 12.52 -17.84 -4.93
N ALA A 136 12.43 -16.51 -4.97
CA ALA A 136 13.44 -15.65 -5.58
C ALA A 136 14.62 -15.46 -4.61
N VAL A 137 15.74 -14.94 -5.09
CA VAL A 137 16.99 -14.82 -4.36
C VAL A 137 17.26 -13.34 -4.00
N PRO A 138 17.28 -12.96 -2.72
CA PRO A 138 17.70 -11.62 -2.34
C PRO A 138 19.23 -11.48 -2.54
N VAL A 139 19.63 -10.45 -3.27
CA VAL A 139 21.03 -10.06 -3.44
C VAL A 139 21.28 -8.83 -2.57
N PHE A 140 22.02 -9.01 -1.49
CA PHE A 140 22.24 -7.95 -0.52
C PHE A 140 23.38 -7.03 -0.96
N VAL A 141 23.10 -5.76 -1.04
CA VAL A 141 24.06 -4.66 -1.17
C VAL A 141 24.21 -3.99 0.19
N ASP A 142 25.41 -3.59 0.52
CA ASP A 142 25.70 -2.90 1.78
C ASP A 142 25.16 -1.48 1.77
N VAL A 143 25.10 -0.86 2.93
CA VAL A 143 24.62 0.52 3.12
C VAL A 143 25.76 1.48 3.40
N SER A 144 25.56 2.77 3.10
CA SER A 144 26.49 3.84 3.42
C SER A 144 26.19 4.40 4.81
N VAL A 145 27.20 4.50 5.67
CA VAL A 145 27.13 5.14 6.98
C VAL A 145 27.55 6.63 6.82
N PRO A 146 26.83 7.59 7.40
CA PRO A 146 25.76 7.48 8.40
C PRO A 146 24.32 7.45 7.84
N GLN A 147 24.10 7.42 6.53
CA GLN A 147 22.77 7.52 5.91
C GLN A 147 21.95 6.23 6.03
N TYR A 148 22.62 5.08 6.13
CA TYR A 148 22.03 3.74 6.16
C TYR A 148 21.17 3.36 4.92
N ASN A 149 21.28 4.14 3.84
CA ASN A 149 20.72 3.82 2.54
C ASN A 149 21.69 3.00 1.70
N ILE A 150 21.17 2.33 0.67
CA ILE A 150 21.95 1.47 -0.23
C ILE A 150 23.20 2.20 -0.77
N ASP A 151 24.34 1.53 -0.75
CA ASP A 151 25.57 2.02 -1.41
C ASP A 151 25.43 1.82 -2.92
N VAL A 152 25.01 2.85 -3.63
CA VAL A 152 24.76 2.82 -5.07
C VAL A 152 26.00 2.48 -5.89
N THR A 153 27.22 2.70 -5.35
CA THR A 153 28.48 2.37 -6.03
C THR A 153 28.68 0.87 -6.19
N LYS A 154 27.95 0.05 -5.44
CA LYS A 154 28.03 -1.41 -5.45
C LYS A 154 26.98 -2.07 -6.34
N LEU A 155 26.02 -1.32 -6.89
CA LEU A 155 24.90 -1.85 -7.70
C LEU A 155 25.39 -2.64 -8.92
N GLU A 156 26.37 -2.09 -9.67
CA GLU A 156 26.91 -2.74 -10.85
C GLU A 156 27.56 -4.11 -10.53
N LYS A 157 28.19 -4.23 -9.36
CA LYS A 157 28.79 -5.51 -8.90
C LYS A 157 27.72 -6.51 -8.46
N ALA A 158 26.58 -6.04 -8.00
CA ALA A 158 25.48 -6.89 -7.56
C ALA A 158 24.61 -7.41 -8.71
N TYR A 159 24.72 -6.82 -9.89
CA TYR A 159 23.95 -7.21 -11.08
C TYR A 159 24.40 -8.54 -11.65
N SER A 160 23.45 -9.38 -12.03
CA SER A 160 23.63 -10.54 -12.90
C SER A 160 22.50 -10.62 -13.94
N THR A 161 22.62 -11.53 -14.91
CA THR A 161 21.54 -11.79 -15.90
C THR A 161 20.26 -12.35 -15.28
N LYS A 162 20.31 -12.79 -14.02
CA LYS A 162 19.14 -13.24 -13.25
C LYS A 162 18.45 -12.12 -12.49
N THR A 163 19.08 -10.95 -12.37
CA THR A 163 18.51 -9.80 -11.66
C THR A 163 17.28 -9.29 -12.40
N LYS A 164 16.15 -9.15 -11.69
CA LYS A 164 14.86 -8.71 -12.24
C LYS A 164 14.33 -7.45 -11.58
N ALA A 165 14.73 -7.16 -10.35
CA ALA A 165 14.23 -6.02 -9.61
C ALA A 165 15.26 -5.47 -8.62
N VAL A 166 15.07 -4.20 -8.27
CA VAL A 166 15.61 -3.57 -7.06
C VAL A 166 14.43 -3.28 -6.14
N ARG A 167 14.55 -3.67 -4.88
CA ARG A 167 13.54 -3.45 -3.86
C ARG A 167 14.20 -2.98 -2.57
N ILE A 168 13.96 -1.73 -2.22
CA ILE A 168 14.61 -1.06 -1.08
C ILE A 168 13.67 -0.07 -0.41
N ALA A 169 13.91 0.18 0.88
CA ALA A 169 13.21 1.18 1.66
C ALA A 169 13.99 2.51 1.68
N HIS A 170 13.27 3.60 1.89
CA HIS A 170 13.84 4.89 2.27
C HIS A 170 14.09 4.86 3.78
N THR A 171 15.31 4.57 4.17
CA THR A 171 15.66 4.24 5.57
C THR A 171 15.34 5.38 6.53
N LEU A 172 14.44 5.13 7.49
CA LEU A 172 14.02 6.07 8.54
C LEU A 172 13.53 7.42 7.97
N GLY A 173 12.91 7.41 6.80
CA GLY A 173 12.38 8.61 6.13
C GLY A 173 13.41 9.40 5.32
N ASN A 174 14.67 8.95 5.29
CA ASN A 174 15.71 9.56 4.48
C ASN A 174 15.74 8.92 3.09
N PRO A 175 15.45 9.67 2.01
CA PRO A 175 15.44 9.09 0.66
C PRO A 175 16.82 8.54 0.28
N PHE A 176 16.85 7.33 -0.29
CA PHE A 176 18.06 6.84 -0.95
C PHE A 176 18.34 7.65 -2.23
N ASP A 177 19.52 7.51 -2.83
CA ASP A 177 19.82 8.12 -4.13
C ASP A 177 18.93 7.50 -5.23
N ILE A 178 17.72 8.07 -5.36
CA ILE A 178 16.68 7.59 -6.28
C ILE A 178 17.16 7.74 -7.73
N GLU A 179 17.87 8.81 -8.05
CA GLU A 179 18.35 9.05 -9.41
C GLU A 179 19.32 7.97 -9.85
N ALA A 180 20.30 7.62 -9.01
CA ALA A 180 21.28 6.58 -9.32
C ALA A 180 20.61 5.19 -9.42
N VAL A 181 19.74 4.84 -8.48
CA VAL A 181 19.02 3.55 -8.51
C VAL A 181 18.09 3.46 -9.71
N LYS A 182 17.36 4.52 -10.05
CA LYS A 182 16.50 4.54 -11.23
C LYS A 182 17.28 4.42 -12.52
N LYS A 183 18.37 5.15 -12.70
CA LYS A 183 19.26 5.01 -13.85
C LYS A 183 19.80 3.58 -14.01
N PHE A 184 20.15 2.94 -12.89
CA PHE A 184 20.57 1.56 -12.90
C PHE A 184 19.44 0.60 -13.32
N CYS A 185 18.23 0.77 -12.78
CA CYS A 185 17.07 -0.03 -13.16
C CYS A 185 16.71 0.14 -14.64
N ASP A 186 16.71 1.38 -15.13
CA ASP A 186 16.41 1.69 -16.53
C ASP A 186 17.47 1.07 -17.49
N LYS A 187 18.76 1.13 -17.13
CA LYS A 187 19.85 0.51 -17.89
C LYS A 187 19.69 -0.99 -18.12
N TYR A 188 19.20 -1.69 -17.10
CA TYR A 188 19.07 -3.16 -17.10
C TYR A 188 17.63 -3.64 -17.24
N ASN A 189 16.66 -2.75 -17.48
CA ASN A 189 15.23 -3.03 -17.57
C ASN A 189 14.70 -3.79 -16.36
N LEU A 190 15.10 -3.34 -15.15
CA LEU A 190 14.69 -3.91 -13.87
C LEU A 190 13.46 -3.20 -13.32
N TRP A 191 12.65 -3.92 -12.54
CA TRP A 191 11.60 -3.29 -11.73
C TRP A 191 12.20 -2.55 -10.54
N LEU A 192 11.64 -1.40 -10.20
CA LEU A 192 11.96 -0.67 -8.98
C LEU A 192 10.74 -0.64 -8.05
N ILE A 193 10.88 -1.26 -6.87
CA ILE A 193 9.89 -1.19 -5.79
C ILE A 193 10.46 -0.30 -4.69
N GLU A 194 9.75 0.79 -4.40
CA GLU A 194 10.07 1.70 -3.29
C GLU A 194 9.21 1.34 -2.06
N ASP A 195 9.85 0.84 -1.01
CA ASP A 195 9.20 0.71 0.29
C ASP A 195 9.23 2.08 0.99
N ASN A 196 8.09 2.77 0.94
CA ASN A 196 7.92 4.13 1.43
C ASN A 196 7.26 4.19 2.82
N CYS A 197 7.27 3.09 3.57
CA CYS A 197 6.62 3.01 4.88
C CYS A 197 7.15 4.06 5.87
N ASP A 198 8.46 4.31 5.85
CA ASP A 198 9.12 5.26 6.75
C ASP A 198 9.23 6.67 6.19
N SER A 199 8.87 6.92 4.91
CA SER A 199 9.16 8.20 4.25
C SER A 199 7.97 8.84 3.55
N LEU A 200 6.75 8.50 3.97
CA LEU A 200 5.54 9.11 3.43
C LEU A 200 5.58 10.64 3.63
N GLY A 201 5.49 11.40 2.53
CA GLY A 201 5.59 12.86 2.53
C GLY A 201 7.01 13.39 2.33
N SER A 202 8.04 12.54 2.34
CA SER A 202 9.38 12.94 1.90
C SER A 202 9.40 13.20 0.40
N GLU A 203 10.22 14.15 -0.02
CA GLU A 203 10.33 14.57 -1.42
C GLU A 203 11.74 14.34 -1.95
N TYR A 204 11.83 14.08 -3.24
CA TYR A 204 13.11 13.96 -3.96
C TYR A 204 13.03 14.71 -5.29
N GLU A 205 14.15 15.25 -5.75
CA GLU A 205 14.20 16.04 -6.97
C GLU A 205 15.20 15.43 -7.97
N ILE A 206 14.74 15.21 -9.21
CA ILE A 206 15.59 14.78 -10.34
C ILE A 206 15.38 15.77 -11.50
N ASN A 207 16.45 16.39 -11.96
CA ASN A 207 16.43 17.32 -13.10
C ASN A 207 15.39 18.46 -12.98
N GLY A 208 15.14 18.96 -11.78
CA GLY A 208 14.16 20.03 -11.52
C GLY A 208 12.70 19.52 -11.37
N GLU A 209 12.46 18.23 -11.54
CA GLU A 209 11.18 17.61 -11.22
C GLU A 209 11.19 17.11 -9.78
N LYS A 210 10.26 17.61 -8.95
CA LYS A 210 10.11 17.27 -7.55
C LYS A 210 8.89 16.39 -7.37
N ARG A 211 9.06 15.21 -6.72
CA ARG A 211 7.98 14.27 -6.42
C ARG A 211 8.16 13.69 -5.02
N TYR A 212 7.07 13.14 -4.48
CA TYR A 212 7.14 12.34 -3.27
C TYR A 212 7.91 11.04 -3.50
N THR A 213 8.63 10.58 -2.47
CA THR A 213 9.20 9.22 -2.42
C THR A 213 8.10 8.17 -2.59
N GLY A 214 8.46 7.01 -3.13
CA GLY A 214 7.50 5.96 -3.49
C GLY A 214 6.85 6.15 -4.86
N THR A 215 7.13 7.26 -5.58
CA THR A 215 6.50 7.56 -6.90
C THR A 215 7.48 7.59 -8.07
N TRP A 216 8.74 7.31 -7.82
CA TRP A 216 9.79 7.30 -8.81
C TRP A 216 10.00 5.92 -9.47
N GLY A 217 9.71 4.85 -8.72
CA GLY A 217 9.75 3.48 -9.19
C GLY A 217 8.48 3.04 -9.91
N ASP A 218 8.40 1.73 -10.19
CA ASP A 218 7.22 1.10 -10.81
C ASP A 218 6.08 0.91 -9.80
N ILE A 219 6.42 0.61 -8.53
CA ILE A 219 5.47 0.39 -7.45
C ILE A 219 6.01 1.04 -6.17
N GLY A 220 5.15 1.79 -5.48
CA GLY A 220 5.38 2.27 -4.13
C GLY A 220 4.48 1.56 -3.12
N THR A 221 4.95 1.47 -1.88
CA THR A 221 4.18 0.91 -0.75
C THR A 221 4.23 1.85 0.44
N SER A 222 3.15 1.93 1.20
CA SER A 222 3.10 2.69 2.45
C SER A 222 2.40 1.89 3.54
N SER A 223 2.70 2.23 4.79
CA SER A 223 2.08 1.66 5.97
C SER A 223 1.43 2.75 6.80
N PHE A 224 0.29 2.43 7.39
CA PHE A 224 -0.47 3.30 8.29
C PHE A 224 -0.57 2.72 9.69
N TYR A 225 0.40 1.84 10.05
CA TYR A 225 0.61 1.39 11.41
C TYR A 225 0.98 2.59 12.32
N PRO A 226 0.62 2.62 13.61
CA PRO A 226 0.81 3.79 14.47
C PRO A 226 2.20 4.43 14.51
N PRO A 227 3.32 3.71 14.35
CA PRO A 227 4.64 4.34 14.27
C PRO A 227 4.91 5.15 13.00
N HIS A 228 4.11 4.98 11.95
CA HIS A 228 4.27 5.68 10.69
C HIS A 228 3.53 7.03 10.68
N HIS A 229 3.59 7.76 9.56
CA HIS A 229 3.16 9.17 9.45
C HIS A 229 1.64 9.39 9.55
N MET A 230 0.84 8.34 9.28
CA MET A 230 -0.62 8.39 9.41
C MET A 230 -1.08 7.28 10.35
N THR A 231 -2.04 7.60 11.22
CA THR A 231 -2.62 6.63 12.15
C THR A 231 -3.92 6.09 11.57
N MET A 232 -3.91 4.83 11.14
CA MET A 232 -5.11 4.10 10.71
C MET A 232 -5.45 2.94 11.66
N GLY A 233 -4.53 2.63 12.60
CA GLY A 233 -4.55 1.46 13.46
C GLY A 233 -3.79 0.31 12.80
N GLU A 234 -4.37 -0.33 11.80
CA GLU A 234 -3.70 -1.19 10.83
C GLU A 234 -4.13 -0.75 9.43
N GLY A 235 -3.21 -0.76 8.49
CA GLY A 235 -3.45 -0.40 7.11
C GLY A 235 -2.17 -0.24 6.32
N GLY A 236 -2.29 -0.24 5.02
CA GLY A 236 -1.23 0.03 4.08
C GLY A 236 -1.78 0.36 2.70
N CYS A 237 -0.93 0.79 1.81
CA CYS A 237 -1.31 1.12 0.44
C CYS A 237 -0.24 0.67 -0.54
N VAL A 238 -0.68 0.14 -1.68
CA VAL A 238 0.15 -0.15 -2.85
C VAL A 238 -0.26 0.80 -3.95
N TYR A 239 0.69 1.44 -4.60
CA TYR A 239 0.37 2.44 -5.62
C TYR A 239 1.33 2.40 -6.80
N THR A 240 0.82 2.80 -7.97
CA THR A 240 1.54 2.73 -9.24
C THR A 240 0.96 3.69 -10.28
N ASN A 241 1.74 3.99 -11.32
CA ASN A 241 1.27 4.68 -12.52
C ASN A 241 0.98 3.71 -13.69
N ASN A 242 1.25 2.43 -13.52
CA ASN A 242 1.14 1.41 -14.56
C ASN A 242 -0.21 0.69 -14.46
N SER A 243 -1.04 0.79 -15.51
CA SER A 243 -2.38 0.20 -15.55
C SER A 243 -2.40 -1.34 -15.52
N MET A 244 -1.34 -2.00 -16.00
CA MET A 244 -1.22 -3.46 -15.89
C MET A 244 -0.96 -3.87 -14.44
N LEU A 245 -0.06 -3.15 -13.75
CA LEU A 245 0.22 -3.41 -12.33
C LEU A 245 -0.98 -3.07 -11.46
N ASP A 246 -1.75 -2.03 -11.77
CA ASP A 246 -3.01 -1.69 -11.13
C ASP A 246 -4.00 -2.87 -11.11
N LYS A 247 -4.29 -3.43 -12.29
CA LYS A 247 -5.14 -4.63 -12.43
C LYS A 247 -4.61 -5.80 -11.59
N LEU A 248 -3.31 -6.06 -11.67
CA LEU A 248 -2.69 -7.17 -10.94
C LEU A 248 -2.73 -6.96 -9.43
N ILE A 249 -2.57 -5.72 -8.93
CA ILE A 249 -2.69 -5.40 -7.49
C ILE A 249 -4.07 -5.82 -6.98
N LEU A 250 -5.14 -5.41 -7.67
CA LEU A 250 -6.50 -5.81 -7.32
C LEU A 250 -6.70 -7.32 -7.37
N THR A 251 -6.22 -7.97 -8.44
CA THR A 251 -6.27 -9.42 -8.62
C THR A 251 -5.62 -10.14 -7.44
N TYR A 252 -4.38 -9.82 -7.10
CA TYR A 252 -3.65 -10.47 -6.00
C TYR A 252 -4.22 -10.12 -4.62
N ARG A 253 -4.71 -8.88 -4.42
CA ARG A 253 -5.36 -8.46 -3.18
C ARG A 253 -6.64 -9.25 -2.92
N ASP A 254 -7.39 -9.57 -3.98
CA ASP A 254 -8.74 -10.11 -3.93
C ASP A 254 -8.78 -11.55 -4.47
N TRP A 255 -8.08 -12.48 -3.81
CA TRP A 255 -8.00 -13.94 -3.99
C TRP A 255 -7.38 -14.43 -5.30
N GLY A 256 -6.85 -13.58 -6.14
CA GLY A 256 -6.39 -13.95 -7.49
C GLY A 256 -7.50 -13.96 -8.53
N ARG A 257 -8.62 -13.30 -8.26
CA ARG A 257 -9.73 -13.17 -9.21
C ARG A 257 -9.34 -12.37 -10.42
N ASP A 258 -9.81 -12.80 -11.58
CA ASP A 258 -9.73 -12.03 -12.82
C ASP A 258 -10.76 -10.88 -12.83
N CYS A 259 -11.88 -11.05 -12.14
CA CYS A 259 -12.92 -10.03 -11.96
C CYS A 259 -12.47 -8.97 -10.94
N ILE A 260 -12.48 -7.71 -11.36
CA ILE A 260 -12.12 -6.53 -10.53
C ILE A 260 -13.34 -5.81 -9.92
N CYS A 261 -14.53 -6.42 -9.92
CA CYS A 261 -15.71 -5.85 -9.27
C CYS A 261 -15.47 -5.68 -7.77
N VAL A 262 -15.72 -4.48 -7.26
CA VAL A 262 -15.59 -4.16 -5.84
C VAL A 262 -16.61 -4.90 -4.99
N SER A 263 -16.34 -5.06 -3.70
CA SER A 263 -17.24 -5.73 -2.74
C SER A 263 -18.63 -5.08 -2.76
N GLY A 264 -19.68 -5.90 -2.80
CA GLY A 264 -21.08 -5.45 -2.83
C GLY A 264 -21.59 -4.97 -4.19
N GLN A 265 -20.75 -4.95 -5.23
CA GLN A 265 -21.17 -4.65 -6.60
C GLN A 265 -20.98 -5.87 -7.49
N ASP A 266 -22.04 -6.22 -8.21
CA ASP A 266 -22.02 -7.31 -9.18
C ASP A 266 -22.17 -6.75 -10.59
N ASN A 267 -21.51 -7.42 -11.56
CA ASN A 267 -21.62 -7.10 -12.99
C ASN A 267 -21.30 -5.64 -13.34
N PHE A 268 -20.33 -5.02 -12.62
CA PHE A 268 -19.93 -3.64 -12.85
C PHE A 268 -19.42 -3.40 -14.28
N CYS A 269 -18.74 -4.38 -14.87
CA CYS A 269 -18.25 -4.32 -16.25
C CYS A 269 -19.34 -4.57 -17.32
N GLY A 270 -20.53 -5.06 -16.93
CA GLY A 270 -21.58 -5.47 -17.87
C GLY A 270 -21.33 -6.80 -18.61
N HIS A 271 -20.19 -7.44 -18.39
CA HIS A 271 -19.72 -8.62 -19.16
C HIS A 271 -19.54 -9.88 -18.30
N ARG A 272 -20.27 -9.99 -17.18
CA ARG A 272 -20.08 -11.08 -16.20
C ARG A 272 -20.21 -12.48 -16.78
N PHE A 273 -21.10 -12.66 -17.77
CA PHE A 273 -21.43 -13.96 -18.36
C PHE A 273 -21.09 -14.06 -19.85
N GLU A 274 -20.36 -13.11 -20.42
CA GLU A 274 -20.07 -13.03 -21.85
C GLU A 274 -18.69 -13.58 -22.23
N GLY A 275 -17.84 -13.89 -21.23
CA GLY A 275 -16.48 -14.32 -21.46
C GLY A 275 -16.34 -15.82 -21.75
N LYS A 276 -15.30 -16.16 -22.49
CA LYS A 276 -14.83 -17.56 -22.66
C LYS A 276 -13.50 -17.71 -21.93
N TYR A 277 -13.43 -18.64 -20.98
CA TYR A 277 -12.28 -18.80 -20.07
C TYR A 277 -11.70 -20.21 -20.21
N GLY A 278 -10.76 -20.37 -21.12
CA GLY A 278 -10.14 -21.68 -21.42
C GLY A 278 -11.19 -22.73 -21.83
N GLU A 279 -11.20 -23.86 -21.15
CA GLU A 279 -12.15 -24.96 -21.39
C GLU A 279 -13.46 -24.85 -20.60
N LEU A 280 -13.63 -23.80 -19.78
CA LEU A 280 -14.88 -23.61 -19.05
C LEU A 280 -16.06 -23.39 -20.00
N PRO A 281 -17.30 -23.77 -19.60
CA PRO A 281 -18.49 -23.56 -20.40
C PRO A 281 -18.67 -22.11 -20.85
N GLU A 282 -19.29 -21.88 -22.00
CA GLU A 282 -19.71 -20.55 -22.42
C GLU A 282 -20.71 -19.99 -21.42
N GLY A 283 -20.61 -18.67 -21.11
CA GLY A 283 -21.42 -18.02 -20.09
C GLY A 283 -21.02 -18.34 -18.65
N TYR A 284 -19.82 -18.91 -18.44
CA TYR A 284 -19.31 -19.14 -17.08
C TYR A 284 -19.17 -17.82 -16.33
N ASP A 285 -19.53 -17.82 -15.06
CA ASP A 285 -19.51 -16.61 -14.22
C ASP A 285 -18.07 -16.10 -14.01
N HIS A 286 -17.72 -14.96 -14.62
CA HIS A 286 -16.41 -14.32 -14.54
C HIS A 286 -15.97 -14.04 -13.08
N LYS A 287 -16.91 -13.82 -12.18
CA LYS A 287 -16.63 -13.60 -10.75
C LYS A 287 -15.89 -14.77 -10.09
N TYR A 288 -16.03 -15.98 -10.64
CA TYR A 288 -15.39 -17.19 -10.14
C TYR A 288 -14.24 -17.70 -11.02
N VAL A 289 -13.74 -16.86 -11.92
CA VAL A 289 -12.51 -17.12 -12.65
C VAL A 289 -11.33 -16.60 -11.85
N TYR A 290 -10.37 -17.47 -11.56
CA TYR A 290 -9.16 -17.16 -10.83
C TYR A 290 -7.95 -17.31 -11.75
N SER A 291 -7.37 -16.19 -12.18
CA SER A 291 -6.20 -16.18 -13.06
C SER A 291 -4.89 -16.31 -12.29
N HIS A 292 -4.92 -16.07 -10.99
CA HIS A 292 -3.76 -16.10 -10.10
C HIS A 292 -4.09 -16.75 -8.75
N PHE A 293 -3.06 -17.13 -8.00
CA PHE A 293 -3.17 -17.45 -6.58
C PHE A 293 -2.91 -16.19 -5.76
N GLY A 294 -3.98 -15.53 -5.36
CA GLY A 294 -3.93 -14.28 -4.60
C GLY A 294 -4.29 -14.46 -3.13
N TYR A 295 -4.56 -13.34 -2.49
CA TYR A 295 -4.76 -13.23 -1.05
C TYR A 295 -6.11 -12.56 -0.75
N ASN A 296 -6.51 -12.53 0.51
CA ASN A 296 -7.54 -11.61 0.99
C ASN A 296 -6.91 -10.60 1.94
N LEU A 297 -6.46 -9.48 1.40
CA LEU A 297 -5.70 -8.46 2.13
C LEU A 297 -6.42 -7.10 2.16
N LYS A 298 -7.74 -7.11 1.97
CA LYS A 298 -8.56 -5.89 2.01
C LYS A 298 -8.55 -5.28 3.42
N VAL A 299 -8.56 -3.97 3.48
CA VAL A 299 -8.81 -3.19 4.67
C VAL A 299 -10.31 -3.19 5.00
N THR A 300 -10.67 -3.01 6.27
CA THR A 300 -12.04 -2.71 6.67
C THR A 300 -12.37 -1.24 6.42
N ASP A 301 -13.65 -0.93 6.17
CA ASP A 301 -14.06 0.45 5.92
C ASP A 301 -13.91 1.35 7.15
N MET A 302 -13.97 0.77 8.35
CA MET A 302 -13.69 1.46 9.61
C MET A 302 -12.24 1.96 9.69
N GLN A 303 -11.26 1.14 9.28
CA GLN A 303 -9.86 1.54 9.22
C GLN A 303 -9.65 2.62 8.15
N ALA A 304 -10.25 2.45 6.97
CA ALA A 304 -10.19 3.43 5.91
C ALA A 304 -10.79 4.79 6.29
N ALA A 305 -11.85 4.79 7.10
CA ALA A 305 -12.47 6.01 7.60
C ALA A 305 -11.56 6.80 8.56
N ILE A 306 -10.73 6.11 9.33
CA ILE A 306 -9.74 6.76 10.21
C ILE A 306 -8.63 7.43 9.38
N GLY A 307 -8.10 6.74 8.37
CA GLY A 307 -7.05 7.27 7.48
C GLY A 307 -7.52 8.42 6.63
#